data_116bd9294506975176bc8d3dfa0f219e
#
_entry.id   116bd9294506975176bc8d3dfa0f219e
#
_cell.length_a   1.000
_cell.length_b   1.000
_cell.length_c   1.000
_cell.angle_alpha   90.00
_cell.angle_beta   90.00
_cell.angle_gamma   90.00
#
_symmetry.space_group_name_H-M   'P 1'
#
loop_
_entity.id
_entity.type
_entity.pdbx_description
1 polymer ?
#
loop_
_entity_poly.entity_id
_entity_poly.type
_entity_poly.pdbx_seq_one_letter_code
_entity_poly.pdbx_strand_id
1 'polypeptide(L)'
;MSRKKRKRGRGRVLILVVLLALIVFGVFARGIFTSGKTTTEHAQRELHTYAEQHETSLADYPDALVQLYARNPDARDFVRDYPKKKDLTPTIDLSNLSGSKTVPLLLQWDERWGYREYNESIIGLAGCGPTCLSMATIYLTGDTTKDPLWMCRFAEQNQFNVPGSGSKWALISEGGRMLGLDVTQIPLDKDRIYRNLDVGNPIIVVVGPGDFTTDGHFLVLTGHSGDKITLNDPNSPTNSAKSWDCDTLAGQIQALWVLRRAG
;
A
#
# COMPACT_ATOMS: atom_id res chain seq x y z
N MET A 1 47.08 -26.06 42.47
CA MET A 1 46.64 -24.65 42.47
C MET A 1 46.66 -24.10 41.03
N SER A 2 45.75 -23.24 40.65
CA SER A 2 45.60 -22.50 39.36
C SER A 2 44.62 -23.08 38.34
N ARG A 3 43.33 -22.83 38.56
CA ARG A 3 42.28 -22.91 37.50
C ARG A 3 41.15 -21.87 37.65
N LYS A 4 41.32 -20.75 38.35
CA LYS A 4 40.25 -19.76 38.65
C LYS A 4 40.34 -18.43 37.91
N LYS A 5 41.34 -18.16 37.08
CA LYS A 5 41.51 -16.83 36.42
C LYS A 5 40.88 -16.65 35.03
N ARG A 6 40.41 -17.73 34.35
CA ARG A 6 39.95 -17.64 32.94
C ARG A 6 38.47 -17.29 32.74
N LYS A 7 37.62 -17.33 33.78
CA LYS A 7 36.17 -17.03 33.65
C LYS A 7 35.81 -15.54 33.76
N ARG A 8 36.64 -14.70 34.40
CA ARG A 8 36.36 -13.27 34.61
C ARG A 8 36.53 -12.41 33.34
N GLY A 9 37.34 -12.81 32.37
CA GLY A 9 37.58 -12.08 31.12
C GLY A 9 36.43 -12.22 30.13
N ARG A 10 35.84 -13.44 30.02
CA ARG A 10 34.73 -13.69 29.05
C ARG A 10 33.44 -12.91 29.37
N GLY A 11 33.12 -12.75 30.67
CA GLY A 11 31.94 -11.95 31.07
C GLY A 11 32.09 -10.45 30.76
N ARG A 12 33.31 -9.91 30.97
CA ARG A 12 33.58 -8.49 30.64
C ARG A 12 33.55 -8.20 29.14
N VAL A 13 34.05 -9.10 28.30
CA VAL A 13 34.00 -9.00 26.85
C VAL A 13 32.54 -9.08 26.35
N LEU A 14 31.75 -10.01 26.91
CA LEU A 14 30.32 -10.14 26.54
C LEU A 14 29.53 -8.89 26.90
N ILE A 15 29.74 -8.29 28.06
CA ILE A 15 29.10 -7.03 28.50
C ILE A 15 29.48 -5.87 27.57
N LEU A 16 30.76 -5.78 27.17
CA LEU A 16 31.23 -4.74 26.25
C LEU A 16 30.60 -4.89 24.86
N VAL A 17 30.47 -6.12 24.36
CA VAL A 17 29.83 -6.39 23.07
C VAL A 17 28.33 -6.04 23.10
N VAL A 18 27.62 -6.37 24.18
CA VAL A 18 26.19 -6.02 24.35
C VAL A 18 26.01 -4.52 24.47
N LEU A 19 26.88 -3.81 25.21
CA LEU A 19 26.82 -2.36 25.33
C LEU A 19 27.11 -1.68 23.98
N LEU A 20 28.08 -2.18 23.22
CA LEU A 20 28.38 -1.66 21.87
C LEU A 20 27.20 -1.88 20.91
N ALA A 21 26.57 -3.05 20.94
CA ALA A 21 25.38 -3.37 20.16
C ALA A 21 24.20 -2.44 20.51
N LEU A 22 23.98 -2.16 21.79
CA LEU A 22 22.94 -1.22 22.25
C LEU A 22 23.22 0.22 21.83
N ILE A 23 24.50 0.65 21.86
CA ILE A 23 24.90 1.98 21.39
C ILE A 23 24.70 2.09 19.88
N VAL A 24 25.12 1.09 19.09
CA VAL A 24 24.95 1.06 17.65
C VAL A 24 23.45 1.05 17.29
N PHE A 25 22.63 0.25 17.99
CA PHE A 25 21.19 0.22 17.80
C PHE A 25 20.55 1.56 18.18
N GLY A 26 20.95 2.19 19.28
CA GLY A 26 20.46 3.51 19.70
C GLY A 26 20.84 4.62 18.72
N VAL A 27 22.05 4.60 18.15
CA VAL A 27 22.49 5.57 17.11
C VAL A 27 21.71 5.32 15.81
N PHE A 28 21.50 4.07 15.41
CA PHE A 28 20.75 3.72 14.21
C PHE A 28 19.27 4.10 14.35
N ALA A 29 18.63 3.78 15.46
CA ALA A 29 17.25 4.18 15.76
C ALA A 29 17.08 5.71 15.80
N ARG A 30 18.06 6.41 16.39
CA ARG A 30 18.06 7.89 16.45
C ARG A 30 18.28 8.50 15.05
N GLY A 31 19.12 7.89 14.20
CA GLY A 31 19.33 8.30 12.82
C GLY A 31 18.08 8.18 11.96
N ILE A 32 17.32 7.08 12.09
CA ILE A 32 16.06 6.88 11.37
C ILE A 32 15.01 7.91 11.86
N PHE A 33 14.90 8.11 13.17
CA PHE A 33 13.93 9.06 13.74
C PHE A 33 14.20 10.53 13.35
N THR A 34 15.48 10.92 13.28
CA THR A 34 15.87 12.27 12.84
C THR A 34 15.71 12.44 11.32
N SER A 35 15.97 11.41 10.51
CA SER A 35 15.80 11.46 9.06
C SER A 35 14.32 11.63 8.67
N GLY A 36 13.41 10.88 9.27
CA GLY A 36 11.97 11.01 9.01
C GLY A 36 11.41 12.38 9.41
N LYS A 37 11.87 12.91 10.53
CA LYS A 37 11.47 14.24 10.99
C LYS A 37 11.93 15.36 10.04
N THR A 38 13.17 15.32 9.58
CA THR A 38 13.71 16.26 8.58
C THR A 38 12.98 16.17 7.24
N THR A 39 12.57 14.99 6.81
CA THR A 39 11.81 14.81 5.56
C THR A 39 10.42 15.43 5.67
N THR A 40 9.72 15.23 6.79
CA THR A 40 8.40 15.84 7.01
C THR A 40 8.50 17.37 7.13
N GLU A 41 9.48 17.89 7.84
CA GLU A 41 9.72 19.34 7.94
C GLU A 41 10.06 19.97 6.58
N HIS A 42 10.78 19.27 5.72
CA HIS A 42 11.06 19.73 4.36
C HIS A 42 9.77 19.77 3.53
N ALA A 43 8.97 18.70 3.58
CA ALA A 43 7.68 18.62 2.89
C ALA A 43 6.71 19.72 3.34
N GLN A 44 6.67 20.03 4.65
CA GLN A 44 5.86 21.14 5.17
C GLN A 44 6.31 22.49 4.60
N ARG A 45 7.61 22.74 4.50
CA ARG A 45 8.14 23.97 3.90
C ARG A 45 7.82 24.08 2.41
N GLU A 46 7.95 22.98 1.67
CA GLU A 46 7.57 22.93 0.24
C GLU A 46 6.09 23.23 0.04
N LEU A 47 5.21 22.56 0.81
CA LEU A 47 3.76 22.82 0.74
C LEU A 47 3.39 24.21 1.19
N HIS A 48 4.05 24.77 2.21
CA HIS A 48 3.83 26.15 2.66
C HIS A 48 4.15 27.13 1.52
N THR A 49 5.32 26.99 0.91
CA THR A 49 5.72 27.84 -0.23
C THR A 49 4.75 27.70 -1.41
N TYR A 50 4.33 26.47 -1.71
CA TYR A 50 3.35 26.21 -2.77
C TYR A 50 2.00 26.86 -2.44
N ALA A 51 1.51 26.73 -1.20
CA ALA A 51 0.24 27.30 -0.74
C ALA A 51 0.24 28.83 -0.86
N GLU A 52 1.29 29.51 -0.41
CA GLU A 52 1.42 30.97 -0.54
C GLU A 52 1.37 31.43 -2.00
N GLN A 53 1.95 30.67 -2.93
CA GLN A 53 1.96 30.98 -4.36
C GLN A 53 0.61 30.72 -5.04
N HIS A 54 -0.29 29.93 -4.42
CA HIS A 54 -1.56 29.47 -5.01
C HIS A 54 -2.80 29.91 -4.23
N GLU A 55 -2.66 30.94 -3.37
CA GLU A 55 -3.76 31.53 -2.58
C GLU A 55 -4.47 30.52 -1.66
N THR A 56 -3.70 29.58 -1.10
CA THR A 56 -4.13 28.62 -0.08
C THR A 56 -3.21 28.69 1.13
N SER A 57 -3.52 27.98 2.20
CA SER A 57 -2.74 27.94 3.44
C SER A 57 -2.29 26.52 3.76
N LEU A 58 -1.15 26.37 4.43
CA LEU A 58 -0.73 25.07 4.95
C LEU A 58 -1.79 24.45 5.89
N ALA A 59 -2.58 25.28 6.56
CA ALA A 59 -3.68 24.84 7.42
C ALA A 59 -4.84 24.17 6.66
N ASP A 60 -4.90 24.33 5.33
CA ASP A 60 -5.90 23.67 4.48
C ASP A 60 -5.56 22.20 4.18
N TYR A 61 -4.35 21.77 4.55
CA TYR A 61 -3.88 20.40 4.34
C TYR A 61 -3.91 19.60 5.65
N PRO A 62 -4.72 18.54 5.75
CA PRO A 62 -4.63 17.61 6.87
C PRO A 62 -3.23 17.01 7.05
N ASP A 63 -2.80 16.80 8.29
CA ASP A 63 -1.47 16.25 8.60
C ASP A 63 -1.15 14.95 7.85
N ALA A 64 -2.14 14.08 7.67
CA ALA A 64 -1.98 12.83 6.92
C ALA A 64 -1.61 13.06 5.44
N LEU A 65 -2.11 14.14 4.82
CA LEU A 65 -1.74 14.52 3.45
C LEU A 65 -0.33 15.12 3.40
N VAL A 66 0.06 15.90 4.40
CA VAL A 66 1.45 16.40 4.51
C VAL A 66 2.43 15.23 4.63
N GLN A 67 2.08 14.20 5.39
CA GLN A 67 2.87 12.98 5.50
C GLN A 67 2.88 12.18 4.19
N LEU A 68 1.75 12.09 3.48
CA LEU A 68 1.71 11.47 2.15
C LEU A 68 2.63 12.21 1.18
N TYR A 69 2.58 13.55 1.14
CA TYR A 69 3.46 14.38 0.32
C TYR A 69 4.94 14.12 0.60
N ALA A 70 5.30 13.97 1.89
CA ALA A 70 6.68 13.76 2.31
C ALA A 70 7.24 12.40 1.86
N ARG A 71 6.44 11.35 1.96
CA ARG A 71 6.89 9.96 1.74
C ARG A 71 6.56 9.38 0.38
N ASN A 72 5.62 9.97 -0.36
CA ASN A 72 5.20 9.49 -1.68
C ASN A 72 5.31 10.59 -2.74
N PRO A 73 6.44 10.67 -3.49
CA PRO A 73 6.61 11.65 -4.56
C PRO A 73 5.55 11.53 -5.67
N ASP A 74 5.03 10.32 -5.93
CA ASP A 74 4.03 10.08 -6.97
C ASP A 74 2.68 10.76 -6.67
N ALA A 75 2.35 10.97 -5.38
CA ALA A 75 1.09 11.58 -4.94
C ALA A 75 1.18 13.10 -4.68
N ARG A 76 2.31 13.75 -4.97
CA ARG A 76 2.53 15.16 -4.61
C ARG A 76 1.53 16.11 -5.25
N ASP A 77 1.20 15.92 -6.51
CA ASP A 77 0.24 16.79 -7.19
C ASP A 77 -1.17 16.62 -6.64
N PHE A 78 -1.58 15.37 -6.34
CA PHE A 78 -2.82 15.10 -5.63
C PHE A 78 -2.89 15.84 -4.29
N VAL A 79 -1.81 15.85 -3.51
CA VAL A 79 -1.79 16.59 -2.24
C VAL A 79 -1.86 18.09 -2.48
N ARG A 80 -1.08 18.64 -3.41
CA ARG A 80 -1.07 20.09 -3.73
C ARG A 80 -2.46 20.60 -4.12
N ASP A 81 -3.18 19.81 -4.89
CA ASP A 81 -4.48 20.16 -5.43
C ASP A 81 -5.65 19.99 -4.44
N TYR A 82 -5.39 19.32 -3.30
CA TYR A 82 -6.42 19.00 -2.30
C TYR A 82 -7.30 20.20 -1.89
N PRO A 83 -6.79 21.38 -1.51
CA PRO A 83 -7.64 22.49 -1.07
C PRO A 83 -8.62 22.97 -2.13
N LYS A 84 -8.22 22.88 -3.40
CA LYS A 84 -9.02 23.36 -4.55
C LYS A 84 -9.98 22.30 -5.10
N LYS A 85 -9.61 21.01 -4.96
CA LYS A 85 -10.32 19.91 -5.63
C LYS A 85 -11.11 18.99 -4.70
N LYS A 86 -10.89 19.05 -3.39
CA LYS A 86 -11.53 18.13 -2.42
C LYS A 86 -13.07 18.11 -2.48
N ASP A 87 -13.70 19.20 -2.83
CA ASP A 87 -15.15 19.33 -2.90
C ASP A 87 -15.73 19.11 -4.31
N LEU A 88 -14.87 18.91 -5.31
CA LEU A 88 -15.31 18.62 -6.67
C LEU A 88 -15.84 17.19 -6.78
N THR A 89 -16.83 16.97 -7.63
CA THR A 89 -17.43 15.67 -7.95
C THR A 89 -17.25 15.33 -9.42
N PRO A 90 -16.02 15.01 -9.87
CA PRO A 90 -15.79 14.69 -11.27
C PRO A 90 -16.52 13.41 -11.67
N THR A 91 -16.88 13.32 -12.93
CA THR A 91 -17.46 12.11 -13.51
C THR A 91 -16.41 11.00 -13.54
N ILE A 92 -16.78 9.81 -13.07
CA ILE A 92 -15.94 8.61 -13.16
C ILE A 92 -16.37 7.85 -14.41
N ASP A 93 -15.49 7.79 -15.40
CA ASP A 93 -15.66 6.95 -16.59
C ASP A 93 -14.43 6.05 -16.72
N LEU A 94 -14.66 4.75 -16.62
CA LEU A 94 -13.69 3.67 -16.81
C LEU A 94 -14.09 2.74 -17.98
N SER A 95 -14.99 3.17 -18.85
CA SER A 95 -15.52 2.33 -19.94
C SER A 95 -14.43 1.79 -20.87
N ASN A 96 -13.33 2.55 -21.02
CA ASN A 96 -12.16 2.14 -21.79
C ASN A 96 -11.42 0.93 -21.22
N LEU A 97 -11.69 0.55 -19.96
CA LEU A 97 -11.11 -0.62 -19.30
C LEU A 97 -11.93 -1.89 -19.49
N SER A 98 -13.14 -1.78 -20.05
CA SER A 98 -13.98 -2.95 -20.31
C SER A 98 -13.30 -3.88 -21.32
N GLY A 99 -13.16 -5.16 -20.94
CA GLY A 99 -12.49 -6.16 -21.77
C GLY A 99 -10.96 -6.02 -21.84
N SER A 100 -10.35 -5.25 -20.94
CA SER A 100 -8.89 -5.19 -20.82
C SER A 100 -8.29 -6.59 -20.68
N LYS A 101 -7.19 -6.84 -21.40
CA LYS A 101 -6.44 -8.11 -21.34
C LYS A 101 -5.48 -8.20 -20.16
N THR A 102 -5.29 -7.11 -19.45
CA THR A 102 -4.41 -7.00 -18.27
C THR A 102 -5.17 -6.35 -17.14
N VAL A 103 -4.76 -6.63 -15.92
CA VAL A 103 -5.30 -5.96 -14.73
C VAL A 103 -4.98 -4.47 -14.82
N PRO A 104 -5.98 -3.57 -14.90
CA PRO A 104 -5.72 -2.15 -15.00
C PRO A 104 -5.06 -1.61 -13.73
N LEU A 105 -4.13 -0.67 -13.86
CA LEU A 105 -3.62 0.08 -12.71
C LEU A 105 -4.60 1.21 -12.37
N LEU A 106 -5.17 1.18 -11.18
CA LEU A 106 -5.93 2.27 -10.60
C LEU A 106 -5.19 2.78 -9.36
N LEU A 107 -5.10 4.10 -9.23
CA LEU A 107 -4.43 4.73 -8.09
C LEU A 107 -5.49 5.13 -7.06
N GLN A 108 -5.27 4.82 -5.78
CA GLN A 108 -6.19 5.18 -4.71
C GLN A 108 -6.34 6.70 -4.57
N TRP A 109 -5.33 7.46 -4.96
CA TRP A 109 -5.30 8.92 -4.94
C TRP A 109 -5.60 9.58 -6.30
N ASP A 110 -6.20 8.85 -7.28
CA ASP A 110 -6.75 9.47 -8.48
C ASP A 110 -7.84 10.49 -8.11
N GLU A 111 -7.77 11.70 -8.65
CA GLU A 111 -8.65 12.83 -8.29
C GLU A 111 -10.13 12.57 -8.52
N ARG A 112 -10.48 11.61 -9.37
CA ARG A 112 -11.87 11.23 -9.62
C ARG A 112 -12.56 10.67 -8.38
N TRP A 113 -11.80 10.05 -7.46
CA TRP A 113 -12.31 9.46 -6.23
C TRP A 113 -11.46 9.71 -4.99
N GLY A 114 -10.18 10.02 -5.14
CA GLY A 114 -9.21 10.04 -4.04
C GLY A 114 -9.54 11.01 -2.91
N TYR A 115 -10.24 12.11 -3.20
CA TYR A 115 -10.69 13.08 -2.20
C TYR A 115 -12.00 12.69 -1.50
N ARG A 116 -12.69 11.62 -1.94
CA ARG A 116 -13.93 11.17 -1.30
C ARG A 116 -13.66 10.52 0.05
N GLU A 117 -14.60 10.71 0.94
CA GLU A 117 -14.56 10.10 2.27
C GLU A 117 -14.54 8.58 2.17
N TYR A 118 -13.75 7.97 3.00
CA TYR A 118 -13.70 6.55 3.28
C TYR A 118 -13.14 6.34 4.69
N ASN A 119 -13.94 5.73 5.57
CA ASN A 119 -13.46 5.21 6.85
C ASN A 119 -12.82 6.27 7.76
N GLU A 120 -13.52 7.40 7.99
CA GLU A 120 -13.02 8.55 8.77
C GLU A 120 -11.77 9.21 8.16
N SER A 121 -11.50 8.95 6.89
CA SER A 121 -10.38 9.47 6.12
C SER A 121 -10.84 9.74 4.68
N ILE A 122 -9.91 9.76 3.72
CA ILE A 122 -10.21 9.82 2.30
C ILE A 122 -9.66 8.59 1.57
N ILE A 123 -10.24 8.27 0.41
CA ILE A 123 -9.82 7.13 -0.40
C ILE A 123 -8.32 7.19 -0.73
N GLY A 124 -7.80 8.39 -1.03
CA GLY A 124 -6.38 8.60 -1.33
C GLY A 124 -5.42 8.19 -0.21
N LEU A 125 -5.90 8.09 1.04
CA LEU A 125 -5.11 7.69 2.20
C LEU A 125 -5.40 6.25 2.65
N ALA A 126 -6.66 5.82 2.61
CA ALA A 126 -7.11 4.57 3.22
C ALA A 126 -7.66 3.53 2.23
N GLY A 127 -7.72 3.87 0.92
CA GLY A 127 -8.46 3.11 -0.09
C GLY A 127 -7.68 1.98 -0.79
N CYS A 128 -6.51 1.57 -0.33
CA CYS A 128 -5.69 0.56 -1.04
C CYS A 128 -6.43 -0.77 -1.26
N GLY A 129 -7.11 -1.31 -0.24
CA GLY A 129 -7.86 -2.56 -0.34
C GLY A 129 -9.01 -2.49 -1.35
N PRO A 130 -9.95 -1.53 -1.24
CA PRO A 130 -11.01 -1.32 -2.23
C PRO A 130 -10.47 -1.09 -3.64
N THR A 131 -9.39 -0.31 -3.81
CA THR A 131 -8.80 -0.06 -5.13
C THR A 131 -8.23 -1.35 -5.74
N CYS A 132 -7.55 -2.19 -4.95
CA CYS A 132 -7.07 -3.50 -5.41
C CYS A 132 -8.23 -4.42 -5.82
N LEU A 133 -9.30 -4.47 -5.03
CA LEU A 133 -10.47 -5.29 -5.37
C LEU A 133 -11.20 -4.75 -6.61
N SER A 134 -11.27 -3.42 -6.79
CA SER A 134 -11.77 -2.77 -8.00
C SER A 134 -10.98 -3.20 -9.24
N MET A 135 -9.64 -3.09 -9.21
CA MET A 135 -8.77 -3.52 -10.32
C MET A 135 -9.02 -4.98 -10.73
N ALA A 136 -9.08 -5.89 -9.76
CA ALA A 136 -9.31 -7.31 -10.01
C ALA A 136 -10.74 -7.58 -10.54
N THR A 137 -11.76 -6.91 -9.98
CA THR A 137 -13.15 -7.09 -10.38
C THR A 137 -13.37 -6.59 -11.81
N ILE A 138 -12.90 -5.39 -12.16
CA ILE A 138 -13.01 -4.85 -13.52
C ILE A 138 -12.33 -5.79 -14.52
N TYR A 139 -11.13 -6.26 -14.23
CA TYR A 139 -10.41 -7.18 -15.10
C TYR A 139 -11.16 -8.50 -15.32
N LEU A 140 -11.66 -9.11 -14.25
CA LEU A 140 -12.29 -10.41 -14.31
C LEU A 140 -13.71 -10.39 -14.89
N THR A 141 -14.47 -9.32 -14.65
CA THR A 141 -15.90 -9.24 -15.03
C THR A 141 -16.16 -8.33 -16.22
N GLY A 142 -15.30 -7.36 -16.48
CA GLY A 142 -15.53 -6.28 -17.43
C GLY A 142 -16.47 -5.19 -16.90
N ASP A 143 -16.95 -5.30 -15.66
CA ASP A 143 -17.86 -4.31 -15.05
C ASP A 143 -17.09 -3.11 -14.52
N THR A 144 -16.99 -2.09 -15.35
CA THR A 144 -16.29 -0.83 -15.06
C THR A 144 -17.04 0.08 -14.08
N THR A 145 -18.28 -0.26 -13.70
CA THR A 145 -19.02 0.47 -12.65
C THR A 145 -18.50 0.17 -11.25
N LYS A 146 -17.66 -0.86 -11.11
CA LYS A 146 -17.01 -1.25 -9.85
C LYS A 146 -15.71 -0.45 -9.63
N ASP A 147 -15.78 0.88 -9.84
CA ASP A 147 -14.68 1.79 -9.59
C ASP A 147 -14.29 1.87 -8.11
N PRO A 148 -13.15 2.47 -7.75
CA PRO A 148 -12.70 2.55 -6.36
C PRO A 148 -13.66 3.27 -5.41
N LEU A 149 -14.40 4.29 -5.87
CA LEU A 149 -15.41 4.97 -5.05
C LEU A 149 -16.60 4.03 -4.73
N TRP A 150 -17.09 3.33 -5.75
CA TRP A 150 -18.14 2.32 -5.56
C TRP A 150 -17.66 1.23 -4.58
N MET A 151 -16.43 0.77 -4.75
CA MET A 151 -15.86 -0.30 -3.93
C MET A 151 -15.64 0.12 -2.47
N CYS A 152 -15.27 1.38 -2.22
CA CYS A 152 -15.19 1.92 -0.86
C CYS A 152 -16.55 1.95 -0.18
N ARG A 153 -17.60 2.41 -0.89
CA ARG A 153 -18.98 2.39 -0.38
C ARG A 153 -19.47 0.97 -0.11
N PHE A 154 -19.17 0.03 -1.00
CA PHE A 154 -19.47 -1.39 -0.79
C PHE A 154 -18.77 -1.93 0.47
N ALA A 155 -17.50 -1.58 0.70
CA ALA A 155 -16.76 -1.99 1.87
C ALA A 155 -17.37 -1.44 3.16
N GLU A 156 -17.80 -0.19 3.19
CA GLU A 156 -18.47 0.42 4.35
C GLU A 156 -19.85 -0.20 4.62
N GLN A 157 -20.67 -0.35 3.59
CA GLN A 157 -22.01 -0.93 3.71
C GLN A 157 -21.99 -2.36 4.24
N ASN A 158 -20.93 -3.11 3.98
CA ASN A 158 -20.75 -4.49 4.42
C ASN A 158 -19.78 -4.62 5.62
N GLN A 159 -19.41 -3.51 6.26
CA GLN A 159 -18.57 -3.47 7.46
C GLN A 159 -17.17 -4.09 7.25
N PHE A 160 -16.63 -4.00 6.04
CA PHE A 160 -15.26 -4.43 5.71
C PHE A 160 -14.22 -3.35 5.97
N ASN A 161 -14.62 -2.16 6.38
CA ASN A 161 -13.72 -1.09 6.80
C ASN A 161 -13.23 -1.27 8.24
N VAL A 162 -12.09 -0.66 8.57
CA VAL A 162 -11.53 -0.58 9.92
C VAL A 162 -11.42 0.90 10.29
N PRO A 163 -12.25 1.43 11.21
CA PRO A 163 -12.23 2.84 11.57
C PRO A 163 -10.82 3.39 11.81
N GLY A 164 -10.50 4.51 11.18
CA GLY A 164 -9.20 5.18 11.30
C GLY A 164 -7.99 4.44 10.69
N SER A 165 -8.21 3.30 9.96
CA SER A 165 -7.09 2.52 9.41
C SER A 165 -7.25 2.25 7.92
N GLY A 166 -8.09 1.32 7.51
CA GLY A 166 -8.22 0.92 6.11
C GLY A 166 -9.30 -0.14 5.96
N SER A 167 -8.97 -1.30 5.40
CA SER A 167 -9.93 -2.38 5.14
C SER A 167 -9.53 -3.68 5.84
N LYS A 168 -10.53 -4.41 6.31
CA LYS A 168 -10.35 -5.78 6.80
C LYS A 168 -9.95 -6.69 5.63
N TRP A 169 -9.20 -7.73 5.91
CA TRP A 169 -8.85 -8.75 4.92
C TRP A 169 -10.09 -9.47 4.35
N ALA A 170 -11.17 -9.53 5.14
CA ALA A 170 -12.47 -10.05 4.72
C ALA A 170 -13.06 -9.30 3.50
N LEU A 171 -12.69 -8.04 3.25
CA LEU A 171 -13.04 -7.35 2.01
C LEU A 171 -12.63 -8.16 0.77
N ILE A 172 -11.43 -8.74 0.80
CA ILE A 172 -10.94 -9.53 -0.34
C ILE A 172 -11.61 -10.90 -0.37
N SER A 173 -11.62 -11.62 0.75
CA SER A 173 -12.12 -13.01 0.79
C SER A 173 -13.64 -13.12 0.70
N GLU A 174 -14.36 -12.35 1.50
CA GLU A 174 -15.83 -12.39 1.56
C GLU A 174 -16.44 -11.40 0.57
N GLY A 175 -15.94 -10.16 0.58
CA GLY A 175 -16.40 -9.13 -0.35
C GLY A 175 -16.20 -9.53 -1.81
N GLY A 176 -15.07 -10.12 -2.17
CA GLY A 176 -14.84 -10.64 -3.51
C GLY A 176 -15.86 -11.72 -3.92
N ARG A 177 -16.23 -12.63 -3.02
CA ARG A 177 -17.29 -13.64 -3.29
C ARG A 177 -18.67 -13.00 -3.43
N MET A 178 -18.98 -11.98 -2.63
CA MET A 178 -20.24 -11.23 -2.76
C MET A 178 -20.35 -10.53 -4.12
N LEU A 179 -19.21 -10.20 -4.75
CA LEU A 179 -19.14 -9.64 -6.10
C LEU A 179 -19.19 -10.71 -7.22
N GLY A 180 -19.44 -11.98 -6.86
CA GLY A 180 -19.53 -13.09 -7.81
C GLY A 180 -18.18 -13.60 -8.30
N LEU A 181 -17.10 -13.38 -7.55
CA LEU A 181 -15.78 -13.92 -7.87
C LEU A 181 -15.54 -15.24 -7.09
N ASP A 182 -14.79 -16.17 -7.69
CA ASP A 182 -14.16 -17.25 -6.93
C ASP A 182 -12.89 -16.72 -6.27
N VAL A 183 -12.87 -16.69 -4.94
CA VAL A 183 -11.76 -16.17 -4.14
C VAL A 183 -11.22 -17.26 -3.22
N THR A 184 -9.97 -17.60 -3.40
CA THR A 184 -9.27 -18.63 -2.62
C THR A 184 -8.02 -18.06 -1.96
N GLN A 185 -7.96 -18.11 -0.63
CA GLN A 185 -6.71 -17.84 0.07
C GLN A 185 -5.75 -19.01 -0.15
N ILE A 186 -4.51 -18.70 -0.52
CA ILE A 186 -3.48 -19.71 -0.75
C ILE A 186 -2.28 -19.50 0.20
N PRO A 187 -1.52 -20.54 0.53
CA PRO A 187 -0.26 -20.38 1.23
C PRO A 187 0.76 -19.63 0.37
N LEU A 188 1.76 -19.03 1.01
CA LEU A 188 2.89 -18.41 0.34
C LEU A 188 3.79 -19.50 -0.26
N ASP A 189 3.55 -19.80 -1.52
CA ASP A 189 4.22 -20.83 -2.30
C ASP A 189 4.44 -20.31 -3.73
N LYS A 190 5.69 -20.22 -4.15
CA LYS A 190 6.08 -19.65 -5.45
C LYS A 190 5.40 -20.34 -6.63
N ASP A 191 5.39 -21.67 -6.63
CA ASP A 191 4.82 -22.44 -7.74
C ASP A 191 3.30 -22.20 -7.85
N ARG A 192 2.62 -22.03 -6.71
CA ARG A 192 1.19 -21.69 -6.70
C ARG A 192 0.94 -20.29 -7.21
N ILE A 193 1.79 -19.34 -6.82
CA ILE A 193 1.71 -17.95 -7.32
C ILE A 193 1.89 -17.97 -8.83
N TYR A 194 2.96 -18.56 -9.34
CA TYR A 194 3.28 -18.58 -10.77
C TYR A 194 2.18 -19.27 -11.59
N ARG A 195 1.74 -20.49 -11.22
CA ARG A 195 0.67 -21.18 -11.93
C ARG A 195 -0.65 -20.40 -12.00
N ASN A 196 -0.97 -19.58 -11.00
CA ASN A 196 -2.17 -18.74 -11.07
C ASN A 196 -1.95 -17.53 -11.97
N LEU A 197 -0.80 -16.88 -11.89
CA LEU A 197 -0.45 -15.75 -12.76
C LEU A 197 -0.35 -16.16 -14.22
N ASP A 198 0.18 -17.36 -14.53
CA ASP A 198 0.30 -17.91 -15.90
C ASP A 198 -1.03 -18.05 -16.61
N VAL A 199 -2.10 -18.36 -15.88
CA VAL A 199 -3.46 -18.48 -16.43
C VAL A 199 -4.28 -17.19 -16.30
N GLY A 200 -3.63 -16.07 -15.92
CA GLY A 200 -4.24 -14.74 -15.86
C GLY A 200 -5.09 -14.50 -14.60
N ASN A 201 -4.96 -15.31 -13.57
CA ASN A 201 -5.64 -15.05 -12.31
C ASN A 201 -4.88 -14.01 -11.48
N PRO A 202 -5.43 -12.81 -11.21
CA PRO A 202 -4.78 -11.85 -10.34
C PRO A 202 -4.74 -12.36 -8.90
N ILE A 203 -3.70 -11.95 -8.17
CA ILE A 203 -3.53 -12.30 -6.76
C ILE A 203 -3.46 -11.02 -5.94
N ILE A 204 -4.46 -10.80 -5.08
CA ILE A 204 -4.37 -9.68 -4.12
C ILE A 204 -3.57 -10.16 -2.91
N VAL A 205 -2.58 -9.37 -2.52
CA VAL A 205 -1.73 -9.62 -1.36
C VAL A 205 -1.83 -8.50 -0.34
N VAL A 206 -1.64 -8.84 0.93
CA VAL A 206 -1.35 -7.88 2.00
C VAL A 206 0.13 -7.99 2.33
N VAL A 207 0.81 -6.87 2.31
CA VAL A 207 2.22 -6.75 2.74
C VAL A 207 2.31 -5.99 4.06
N GLY A 208 3.25 -6.39 4.90
CA GLY A 208 3.64 -5.68 6.11
C GLY A 208 4.75 -4.66 5.84
N PRO A 209 5.39 -4.15 6.92
CA PRO A 209 6.47 -3.18 6.81
C PRO A 209 7.60 -3.64 5.88
N GLY A 210 8.00 -2.75 4.96
CA GLY A 210 9.02 -3.04 3.96
C GLY A 210 9.07 -2.00 2.85
N ASP A 211 9.23 -2.45 1.61
CA ASP A 211 9.42 -1.57 0.44
C ASP A 211 8.17 -0.75 0.07
N PHE A 212 6.97 -1.21 0.48
CA PHE A 212 5.70 -0.62 0.06
C PHE A 212 5.01 0.20 1.15
N THR A 213 5.31 -0.09 2.41
CA THR A 213 4.60 0.50 3.55
C THR A 213 5.40 0.38 4.84
N THR A 214 5.08 1.21 5.84
CA THR A 214 5.57 1.09 7.21
C THR A 214 4.63 0.29 8.12
N ASP A 215 3.38 0.04 7.66
CA ASP A 215 2.32 -0.61 8.45
C ASP A 215 1.75 -1.82 7.72
N GLY A 216 0.74 -1.61 6.89
CA GLY A 216 0.08 -2.61 6.06
C GLY A 216 -0.39 -2.01 4.74
N HIS A 217 -0.34 -2.79 3.65
CA HIS A 217 -0.76 -2.32 2.34
C HIS A 217 -1.27 -3.47 1.47
N PHE A 218 -2.19 -3.15 0.55
CA PHE A 218 -2.71 -4.10 -0.42
C PHE A 218 -2.10 -3.85 -1.79
N LEU A 219 -1.72 -4.92 -2.48
CA LEU A 219 -1.18 -4.91 -3.85
C LEU A 219 -1.90 -5.98 -4.68
N VAL A 220 -1.85 -5.85 -6.01
CA VAL A 220 -2.32 -6.88 -6.94
C VAL A 220 -1.14 -7.41 -7.72
N LEU A 221 -0.79 -8.69 -7.57
CA LEU A 221 0.17 -9.36 -8.45
C LEU A 221 -0.53 -9.66 -9.77
N THR A 222 0.10 -9.29 -10.89
CA THR A 222 -0.52 -9.28 -12.22
C THR A 222 0.16 -10.22 -13.21
N GLY A 223 1.37 -10.69 -12.92
CA GLY A 223 2.12 -11.60 -13.78
C GLY A 223 3.51 -11.87 -13.23
N HIS A 224 4.27 -12.70 -13.96
CA HIS A 224 5.68 -12.94 -13.65
C HIS A 224 6.51 -13.27 -14.89
N SER A 225 7.84 -13.14 -14.78
CA SER A 225 8.80 -13.61 -15.75
C SER A 225 10.01 -14.18 -14.99
N GLY A 226 10.15 -15.52 -15.01
CA GLY A 226 11.07 -16.20 -14.09
C GLY A 226 10.71 -15.85 -12.64
N ASP A 227 11.70 -15.47 -11.84
CA ASP A 227 11.52 -15.06 -10.44
C ASP A 227 11.11 -13.59 -10.25
N LYS A 228 10.79 -12.87 -11.33
CA LYS A 228 10.37 -11.47 -11.26
C LYS A 228 8.86 -11.36 -11.37
N ILE A 229 8.24 -10.73 -10.38
CA ILE A 229 6.80 -10.46 -10.28
C ILE A 229 6.51 -9.06 -10.82
N THR A 230 5.47 -8.93 -11.64
CA THR A 230 4.83 -7.66 -11.95
C THR A 230 3.61 -7.47 -11.04
N LEU A 231 3.38 -6.24 -10.58
CA LEU A 231 2.30 -5.92 -9.69
C LEU A 231 1.71 -4.53 -9.96
N ASN A 232 0.49 -4.32 -9.50
CA ASN A 232 -0.13 -3.00 -9.39
C ASN A 232 -0.14 -2.57 -7.92
N ASP A 233 0.53 -1.48 -7.63
CA ASP A 233 0.51 -0.78 -6.36
C ASP A 233 -0.48 0.40 -6.47
N PRO A 234 -1.63 0.39 -5.77
CA PRO A 234 -2.60 1.47 -5.85
C PRO A 234 -2.08 2.80 -5.30
N ASN A 235 -0.94 2.78 -4.63
CA ASN A 235 -0.31 3.98 -4.06
C ASN A 235 0.89 4.48 -4.88
N SER A 236 1.45 3.68 -5.81
CA SER A 236 2.66 4.06 -6.54
C SER A 236 2.71 3.49 -7.96
N PRO A 237 2.53 4.33 -9.00
CA PRO A 237 2.83 3.94 -10.37
C PRO A 237 4.32 3.62 -10.56
N THR A 238 5.21 4.28 -9.81
CA THR A 238 6.65 3.99 -9.82
C THR A 238 6.95 2.56 -9.36
N ASN A 239 6.27 2.05 -8.33
CA ASN A 239 6.39 0.66 -7.91
C ASN A 239 5.76 -0.31 -8.91
N SER A 240 4.64 0.08 -9.51
CA SER A 240 3.92 -0.71 -10.53
C SER A 240 4.71 -0.86 -11.83
N ALA A 241 5.56 0.11 -12.16
CA ALA A 241 6.42 0.05 -13.34
C ALA A 241 7.66 -0.87 -13.18
N LYS A 242 7.93 -1.36 -11.97
CA LYS A 242 9.07 -2.23 -11.67
C LYS A 242 8.69 -3.70 -11.73
N SER A 243 9.69 -4.54 -11.97
CA SER A 243 9.61 -5.98 -11.69
C SER A 243 10.27 -6.26 -10.35
N TRP A 244 9.61 -7.00 -9.49
CA TRP A 244 10.01 -7.28 -8.12
C TRP A 244 10.53 -8.71 -7.99
N ASP A 245 11.60 -8.89 -7.25
CA ASP A 245 12.08 -10.21 -6.90
C ASP A 245 11.07 -10.95 -6.02
N CYS A 246 10.75 -12.19 -6.37
CA CYS A 246 9.72 -12.96 -5.67
C CYS A 246 10.09 -13.22 -4.20
N ASP A 247 11.37 -13.47 -3.88
CA ASP A 247 11.82 -13.69 -2.51
C ASP A 247 11.76 -12.41 -1.67
N THR A 248 12.08 -11.27 -2.29
CA THR A 248 11.94 -9.95 -1.66
C THR A 248 10.48 -9.67 -1.31
N LEU A 249 9.55 -9.95 -2.22
CA LEU A 249 8.11 -9.82 -1.97
C LEU A 249 7.63 -10.81 -0.91
N ALA A 250 8.04 -12.06 -1.01
CA ALA A 250 7.65 -13.12 -0.08
C ALA A 250 8.00 -12.77 1.38
N GLY A 251 9.13 -12.11 1.59
CA GLY A 251 9.54 -11.64 2.93
C GLY A 251 8.60 -10.59 3.55
N GLN A 252 7.73 -9.96 2.75
CA GLN A 252 6.83 -8.90 3.19
C GLN A 252 5.35 -9.33 3.17
N ILE A 253 5.00 -10.39 2.40
CA ILE A 253 3.63 -10.86 2.26
C ILE A 253 3.13 -11.50 3.56
N GLN A 254 1.99 -11.04 4.05
CA GLN A 254 1.29 -11.56 5.23
C GLN A 254 0.13 -12.49 4.85
N ALA A 255 -0.56 -12.20 3.74
CA ALA A 255 -1.67 -13.00 3.23
C ALA A 255 -1.83 -12.77 1.73
N LEU A 256 -2.40 -13.76 1.03
CA LEU A 256 -2.65 -13.67 -0.41
C LEU A 256 -3.89 -14.47 -0.83
N TRP A 257 -4.64 -13.90 -1.78
CA TRP A 257 -5.85 -14.49 -2.34
C TRP A 257 -5.79 -14.48 -3.86
N VAL A 258 -6.03 -15.63 -4.46
CA VAL A 258 -6.25 -15.74 -5.90
C VAL A 258 -7.71 -15.42 -6.20
N LEU A 259 -7.93 -14.56 -7.20
CA LEU A 259 -9.26 -14.22 -7.67
C LEU A 259 -9.46 -14.77 -9.08
N ARG A 260 -10.67 -15.29 -9.33
CA ARG A 260 -11.07 -15.88 -10.63
C ARG A 260 -12.49 -15.45 -10.97
N ARG A 261 -12.82 -15.51 -12.27
CA ARG A 261 -14.23 -15.44 -12.66
C ARG A 261 -14.93 -16.68 -12.10
N ALA A 262 -16.08 -16.49 -11.45
CA ALA A 262 -16.95 -17.62 -11.13
C ALA A 262 -17.46 -18.25 -12.43
N GLY A 263 -17.47 -19.59 -12.49
CA GLY A 263 -17.90 -20.35 -13.66
C GLY A 263 -19.41 -20.26 -13.88
#